data_1d6101f40c171e5b90b4ee7b1a4cf251
#
_entry.id   1d6101f40c171e5b90b4ee7b1a4cf251
#
_cell.length_a   1.000
_cell.length_b   1.000
_cell.length_c   1.000
_cell.angle_alpha   90.00
_cell.angle_beta   90.00
_cell.angle_gamma   90.00
#
_symmetry.space_group_name_H-M   'P 1'
#
loop_
_entity.id
_entity.type
_entity.pdbx_description
1 polymer ?
#
loop_
_entity_poly.entity_id
_entity_poly.type
_entity_poly.pdbx_seq_one_letter_code
_entity_poly.pdbx_strand_id
1 'polypeptide(L)'
;MDVILIRHARPAMTAGLCYGRTDLELASPMDPDPSAIVEKLSAHTPHRLLASPLQRSRLTAEALAQAAQLPTIEIDAQLMELDFGAWEGCQWDDIPRAEIDQWARDLVHGNPHGGESAADLLARVTTWAEATSETPAPCVWAVTHAGCMRALAAHWLQRPLAETLQWPLQWGAVCGFRVQPDALPVLLFWNR
;
A
#
# COMPACT_ATOMS: atom_id res chain seq x y z
N MET A 1 7.46 11.06 -14.33
CA MET A 1 6.56 9.90 -14.39
C MET A 1 5.45 10.06 -13.37
N ASP A 2 4.25 9.55 -13.68
CA ASP A 2 3.17 9.49 -12.69
C ASP A 2 3.19 8.09 -12.03
N VAL A 3 3.18 8.06 -10.69
CA VAL A 3 3.09 6.83 -9.90
C VAL A 3 1.74 6.83 -9.20
N ILE A 4 0.93 5.84 -9.53
CA ILE A 4 -0.40 5.65 -8.96
C ILE A 4 -0.35 4.47 -8.01
N LEU A 5 -0.51 4.75 -6.74
CA LEU A 5 -0.63 3.73 -5.70
C LEU A 5 -2.10 3.36 -5.54
N ILE A 6 -2.39 2.08 -5.51
CA ILE A 6 -3.74 1.54 -5.39
C ILE A 6 -3.77 0.62 -4.18
N ARG A 7 -4.59 0.94 -3.18
CA ARG A 7 -4.82 0.01 -2.08
C ARG A 7 -5.64 -1.17 -2.59
N HIS A 8 -5.26 -2.39 -2.24
CA HIS A 8 -6.05 -3.58 -2.56
C HIS A 8 -7.52 -3.43 -2.16
N ALA A 9 -8.42 -4.14 -2.83
CA ALA A 9 -9.83 -4.24 -2.49
C ALA A 9 -10.01 -4.90 -1.10
N ARG A 10 -11.23 -4.83 -0.56
CA ARG A 10 -11.53 -5.31 0.79
C ARG A 10 -11.25 -6.81 0.92
N PRO A 11 -10.44 -7.25 1.89
CA PRO A 11 -10.24 -8.67 2.16
C PRO A 11 -11.45 -9.29 2.84
N ALA A 12 -11.59 -10.62 2.69
CA ALA A 12 -12.55 -11.43 3.42
C ALA A 12 -12.02 -11.65 4.84
N MET A 13 -12.41 -10.79 5.78
CA MET A 13 -11.93 -10.84 7.16
C MET A 13 -12.99 -10.41 8.16
N THR A 14 -12.82 -10.86 9.41
CA THR A 14 -13.57 -10.34 10.53
C THR A 14 -13.09 -8.91 10.87
N ALA A 15 -14.01 -8.02 11.19
CA ALA A 15 -13.66 -6.68 11.63
C ALA A 15 -12.75 -6.74 12.87
N GLY A 16 -11.79 -5.84 12.96
CA GLY A 16 -10.86 -5.76 14.09
C GLY A 16 -9.69 -6.75 14.05
N LEU A 17 -9.53 -7.54 12.98
CA LEU A 17 -8.38 -8.43 12.83
C LEU A 17 -7.11 -7.64 12.54
N CYS A 18 -6.03 -7.91 13.27
CA CYS A 18 -4.69 -7.45 12.94
C CYS A 18 -4.14 -8.34 11.81
N TYR A 19 -3.79 -7.75 10.69
CA TYR A 19 -3.18 -8.45 9.57
C TYR A 19 -2.23 -7.51 8.81
N GLY A 20 -1.08 -8.00 8.50
CA GLY A 20 -0.10 -7.32 7.67
C GLY A 20 0.32 -8.25 6.54
N ARG A 21 1.18 -9.21 6.82
CA ARG A 21 1.64 -10.22 5.86
C ARG A 21 0.77 -11.48 5.82
N THR A 22 -0.17 -11.63 6.74
CA THR A 22 -1.19 -12.70 6.63
C THR A 22 -1.87 -12.64 5.27
N ASP A 23 -1.87 -13.77 4.55
CA ASP A 23 -2.34 -13.82 3.16
C ASP A 23 -3.85 -14.08 3.11
N LEU A 24 -4.62 -13.01 3.31
CA LEU A 24 -6.08 -13.04 3.29
C LEU A 24 -6.63 -13.03 1.87
N GLU A 25 -7.70 -13.78 1.66
CA GLU A 25 -8.50 -13.75 0.43
C GLU A 25 -9.24 -12.41 0.27
N LEU A 26 -9.70 -12.10 -0.94
CA LEU A 26 -10.59 -10.97 -1.19
C LEU A 26 -12.04 -11.30 -0.84
N ALA A 27 -12.79 -10.29 -0.46
CA ALA A 27 -14.24 -10.39 -0.36
C ALA A 27 -14.86 -10.73 -1.73
N SER A 28 -15.94 -11.51 -1.73
CA SER A 28 -16.69 -11.84 -2.93
C SER A 28 -18.15 -11.38 -2.76
N PRO A 29 -18.68 -10.51 -3.63
CA PRO A 29 -17.98 -9.86 -4.76
C PRO A 29 -16.87 -8.92 -4.29
N MET A 30 -15.93 -8.61 -5.21
CA MET A 30 -14.84 -7.66 -4.93
C MET A 30 -15.41 -6.26 -4.62
N ASP A 31 -14.90 -5.63 -3.57
CA ASP A 31 -15.35 -4.33 -3.09
C ASP A 31 -14.13 -3.42 -2.79
N PRO A 32 -14.01 -2.25 -3.47
CA PRO A 32 -14.88 -1.77 -4.54
C PRO A 32 -14.74 -2.57 -5.85
N ASP A 33 -15.75 -2.43 -6.73
CA ASP A 33 -15.72 -3.03 -8.06
C ASP A 33 -14.48 -2.55 -8.86
N PRO A 34 -13.76 -3.45 -9.57
CA PRO A 34 -12.57 -3.07 -10.33
C PRO A 34 -12.82 -1.98 -11.36
N SER A 35 -13.99 -1.98 -12.03
CA SER A 35 -14.34 -0.97 -13.01
C SER A 35 -14.45 0.42 -12.38
N ALA A 36 -14.95 0.51 -11.15
CA ALA A 36 -15.02 1.77 -10.42
C ALA A 36 -13.63 2.32 -10.05
N ILE A 37 -12.65 1.45 -9.79
CA ILE A 37 -11.26 1.86 -9.57
C ILE A 37 -10.65 2.36 -10.89
N VAL A 38 -10.84 1.62 -11.98
CA VAL A 38 -10.33 1.99 -13.31
C VAL A 38 -10.91 3.33 -13.79
N GLU A 39 -12.19 3.58 -13.55
CA GLU A 39 -12.84 4.86 -13.90
C GLU A 39 -12.17 6.05 -13.24
N LYS A 40 -11.81 5.94 -11.94
CA LYS A 40 -11.06 6.99 -11.21
C LYS A 40 -9.69 7.28 -11.84
N LEU A 41 -9.14 6.35 -12.59
CA LEU A 41 -7.79 6.38 -13.16
C LEU A 41 -7.79 6.60 -14.68
N SER A 42 -8.93 6.92 -15.29
CA SER A 42 -9.08 7.08 -16.75
C SER A 42 -8.09 8.06 -17.40
N ALA A 43 -7.60 9.05 -16.65
CA ALA A 43 -6.58 10.01 -17.09
C ALA A 43 -5.11 9.52 -16.88
N HIS A 44 -4.90 8.33 -16.32
CA HIS A 44 -3.58 7.83 -15.92
C HIS A 44 -3.36 6.41 -16.42
N THR A 45 -3.37 6.20 -17.73
CA THR A 45 -3.14 4.88 -18.35
C THR A 45 -1.75 4.36 -18.01
N PRO A 46 -1.61 3.18 -17.37
CA PRO A 46 -0.33 2.68 -16.95
C PRO A 46 0.45 2.07 -18.11
N HIS A 47 1.78 2.20 -18.04
CA HIS A 47 2.75 1.49 -18.88
C HIS A 47 3.32 0.28 -18.16
N ARG A 48 3.26 0.28 -16.84
CA ARG A 48 3.63 -0.85 -15.97
C ARG A 48 2.58 -1.00 -14.87
N LEU A 49 2.27 -2.25 -14.54
CA LEU A 49 1.39 -2.61 -13.43
C LEU A 49 2.14 -3.53 -12.48
N LEU A 50 2.44 -3.03 -11.29
CA LEU A 50 3.12 -3.77 -10.23
C LEU A 50 2.12 -4.18 -9.15
N ALA A 51 2.41 -5.27 -8.44
CA ALA A 51 1.60 -5.69 -7.30
C ALA A 51 2.44 -6.34 -6.21
N SER A 52 2.04 -6.16 -4.96
CA SER A 52 2.47 -6.98 -3.85
C SER A 52 2.14 -8.46 -4.11
N PRO A 53 2.99 -9.42 -3.69
CA PRO A 53 2.70 -10.85 -3.83
C PRO A 53 1.51 -11.32 -2.98
N LEU A 54 1.09 -10.57 -1.96
CA LEU A 54 -0.04 -10.94 -1.11
C LEU A 54 -1.32 -11.04 -1.94
N GLN A 55 -2.07 -12.14 -1.73
CA GLN A 55 -3.19 -12.55 -2.58
C GLN A 55 -4.21 -11.43 -2.81
N ARG A 56 -4.59 -10.69 -1.76
CA ARG A 56 -5.52 -9.56 -1.86
C ARG A 56 -5.04 -8.47 -2.82
N SER A 57 -3.74 -8.22 -2.87
CA SER A 57 -3.13 -7.22 -3.76
C SER A 57 -3.01 -7.76 -5.19
N ARG A 58 -2.53 -8.99 -5.33
CA ARG A 58 -2.36 -9.66 -6.61
C ARG A 58 -3.71 -9.84 -7.33
N LEU A 59 -4.74 -10.37 -6.63
CA LEU A 59 -6.07 -10.54 -7.21
C LEU A 59 -6.74 -9.19 -7.57
N THR A 60 -6.51 -8.14 -6.77
CA THR A 60 -6.95 -6.78 -7.15
C THR A 60 -6.27 -6.34 -8.44
N ALA A 61 -4.95 -6.53 -8.57
CA ALA A 61 -4.22 -6.16 -9.79
C ALA A 61 -4.69 -6.96 -11.01
N GLU A 62 -4.95 -8.27 -10.86
CA GLU A 62 -5.49 -9.13 -11.91
C GLU A 62 -6.86 -8.63 -12.41
N ALA A 63 -7.76 -8.26 -11.48
CA ALA A 63 -9.06 -7.72 -11.83
C ALA A 63 -8.98 -6.34 -12.52
N LEU A 64 -8.07 -5.46 -12.09
CA LEU A 64 -7.82 -4.19 -12.75
C LEU A 64 -7.22 -4.39 -14.15
N ALA A 65 -6.27 -5.32 -14.30
CA ALA A 65 -5.68 -5.65 -15.59
C ALA A 65 -6.74 -6.14 -16.57
N GLN A 66 -7.64 -7.00 -16.12
CA GLN A 66 -8.76 -7.48 -16.94
C GLN A 66 -9.73 -6.36 -17.32
N ALA A 67 -10.14 -5.52 -16.34
CA ALA A 67 -11.10 -4.43 -16.58
C ALA A 67 -10.57 -3.35 -17.51
N ALA A 68 -9.27 -3.06 -17.46
CA ALA A 68 -8.62 -2.01 -18.25
C ALA A 68 -7.80 -2.54 -19.44
N GLN A 69 -7.79 -3.85 -19.69
CA GLN A 69 -7.02 -4.49 -20.76
C GLN A 69 -5.50 -4.14 -20.68
N LEU A 70 -4.94 -4.24 -19.48
CA LEU A 70 -3.57 -3.84 -19.20
C LEU A 70 -2.57 -4.98 -19.44
N PRO A 71 -1.26 -4.63 -19.50
CA PRO A 71 -0.19 -5.60 -19.69
C PRO A 71 0.01 -6.54 -18.49
N THR A 72 1.02 -7.38 -18.58
CA THR A 72 1.45 -8.32 -17.54
C THR A 72 1.71 -7.63 -16.21
N ILE A 73 1.31 -8.27 -15.12
CA ILE A 73 1.55 -7.79 -13.76
C ILE A 73 2.95 -8.20 -13.32
N GLU A 74 3.71 -7.24 -12.81
CA GLU A 74 5.01 -7.45 -12.19
C GLU A 74 4.83 -7.60 -10.68
N ILE A 75 5.27 -8.74 -10.12
CA ILE A 75 5.16 -8.97 -8.67
C ILE A 75 6.42 -8.47 -7.97
N ASP A 76 6.25 -7.64 -6.95
CA ASP A 76 7.35 -7.08 -6.19
C ASP A 76 7.13 -7.22 -4.67
N ALA A 77 8.03 -7.95 -4.00
CA ALA A 77 7.96 -8.19 -2.57
C ALA A 77 8.17 -6.91 -1.72
N GLN A 78 8.82 -5.89 -2.28
CA GLN A 78 8.99 -4.61 -1.59
C GLN A 78 7.65 -3.88 -1.38
N LEU A 79 6.59 -4.27 -2.10
CA LEU A 79 5.24 -3.74 -1.95
C LEU A 79 4.39 -4.47 -0.90
N MET A 80 4.93 -5.47 -0.17
CA MET A 80 4.20 -6.16 0.89
C MET A 80 3.83 -5.21 2.04
N GLU A 81 2.74 -5.52 2.76
CA GLU A 81 2.34 -4.76 3.95
C GLU A 81 3.36 -4.92 5.10
N LEU A 82 3.23 -4.09 6.11
CA LEU A 82 3.95 -4.19 7.37
C LEU A 82 3.76 -5.59 7.97
N ASP A 83 4.85 -6.20 8.42
CA ASP A 83 4.82 -7.46 9.16
C ASP A 83 4.46 -7.17 10.63
N PHE A 84 3.29 -7.59 11.09
CA PHE A 84 2.89 -7.45 12.48
C PHE A 84 3.32 -8.64 13.37
N GLY A 85 4.18 -9.53 12.87
CA GLY A 85 4.79 -10.60 13.64
C GLY A 85 3.79 -11.38 14.49
N ALA A 86 4.00 -11.42 15.82
CA ALA A 86 3.16 -12.16 16.74
C ALA A 86 1.70 -11.67 16.84
N TRP A 87 1.40 -10.46 16.36
CA TRP A 87 0.02 -9.93 16.37
C TRP A 87 -0.79 -10.36 15.14
N GLU A 88 -0.15 -10.92 14.13
CA GLU A 88 -0.84 -11.40 12.92
C GLU A 88 -1.92 -12.43 13.26
N GLY A 89 -3.15 -12.18 12.79
CA GLY A 89 -4.30 -13.05 13.04
C GLY A 89 -4.99 -12.85 14.38
N CYS A 90 -4.47 -11.99 15.27
CA CYS A 90 -5.14 -11.63 16.52
C CYS A 90 -6.21 -10.54 16.28
N GLN A 91 -7.27 -10.50 17.12
CA GLN A 91 -8.10 -9.31 17.20
C GLN A 91 -7.31 -8.19 17.90
N TRP A 92 -7.43 -6.95 17.43
CA TRP A 92 -6.77 -5.81 18.08
C TRP A 92 -7.10 -5.70 19.57
N ASP A 93 -8.34 -6.06 19.96
CA ASP A 93 -8.79 -6.03 21.33
C ASP A 93 -8.21 -7.15 22.20
N ASP A 94 -7.71 -8.22 21.59
CA ASP A 94 -7.07 -9.36 22.29
C ASP A 94 -5.56 -9.16 22.50
N ILE A 95 -4.96 -8.16 21.81
CA ILE A 95 -3.54 -7.85 21.98
C ILE A 95 -3.33 -7.19 23.36
N PRO A 96 -2.33 -7.65 24.16
CA PRO A 96 -2.10 -7.08 25.48
C PRO A 96 -1.97 -5.56 25.46
N ARG A 97 -2.78 -4.89 26.27
CA ARG A 97 -2.81 -3.42 26.32
C ARG A 97 -1.43 -2.79 26.52
N ALA A 98 -0.58 -3.44 27.31
CA ALA A 98 0.80 -2.97 27.56
C ALA A 98 1.65 -2.94 26.28
N GLU A 99 1.47 -3.90 25.39
CA GLU A 99 2.17 -3.96 24.09
C GLU A 99 1.65 -2.87 23.14
N ILE A 100 0.33 -2.67 23.08
CA ILE A 100 -0.28 -1.57 22.31
C ILE A 100 0.22 -0.22 22.82
N ASP A 101 0.26 -0.02 24.14
CA ASP A 101 0.74 1.23 24.73
C ASP A 101 2.24 1.44 24.48
N GLN A 102 3.03 0.36 24.45
CA GLN A 102 4.44 0.41 24.07
C GLN A 102 4.60 0.84 22.62
N TRP A 103 3.85 0.23 21.71
CA TRP A 103 3.85 0.57 20.28
C TRP A 103 3.39 2.02 20.06
N ALA A 104 2.33 2.46 20.74
CA ALA A 104 1.79 3.81 20.60
C ALA A 104 2.75 4.93 21.05
N ARG A 105 3.71 4.62 21.96
CA ARG A 105 4.74 5.60 22.38
C ARG A 105 5.77 5.88 21.31
N ASP A 106 6.01 4.92 20.42
CA ASP A 106 6.94 5.06 19.29
C ASP A 106 6.41 4.29 18.08
N LEU A 107 5.49 4.90 17.36
CA LEU A 107 4.86 4.33 16.16
C LEU A 107 5.85 4.13 14.99
N VAL A 108 7.00 4.79 15.06
CA VAL A 108 7.99 4.75 13.97
C VAL A 108 8.97 3.59 14.18
N HIS A 109 9.52 3.45 15.38
CA HIS A 109 10.56 2.45 15.68
C HIS A 109 10.05 1.33 16.57
N GLY A 110 8.89 1.50 17.21
CA GLY A 110 8.32 0.49 18.12
C GLY A 110 7.99 -0.80 17.36
N ASN A 111 8.46 -1.91 17.93
CA ASN A 111 8.29 -3.25 17.37
C ASN A 111 7.99 -4.29 18.46
N PRO A 112 6.98 -4.10 19.31
CA PRO A 112 6.65 -5.06 20.37
C PRO A 112 6.15 -6.40 19.84
N HIS A 113 5.62 -6.43 18.62
CA HIS A 113 5.15 -7.64 17.93
C HIS A 113 6.27 -8.49 17.30
N GLY A 114 7.52 -8.01 17.28
CA GLY A 114 8.66 -8.74 16.75
C GLY A 114 8.69 -8.91 15.22
N GLY A 115 7.84 -8.18 14.51
CA GLY A 115 7.82 -8.12 13.05
C GLY A 115 8.64 -6.94 12.50
N GLU A 116 8.06 -6.15 11.60
CA GLU A 116 8.68 -4.99 10.94
C GLU A 116 8.24 -3.70 11.62
N SER A 117 9.18 -2.80 11.97
CA SER A 117 8.80 -1.45 12.40
C SER A 117 8.33 -0.59 11.22
N ALA A 118 7.63 0.51 11.47
CA ALA A 118 7.25 1.43 10.41
C ALA A 118 8.47 2.08 9.74
N ALA A 119 9.58 2.24 10.45
CA ALA A 119 10.84 2.71 9.88
C ALA A 119 11.46 1.69 8.91
N ASP A 120 11.40 0.39 9.22
CA ASP A 120 11.86 -0.68 8.33
C ASP A 120 10.99 -0.74 7.07
N LEU A 121 9.66 -0.63 7.22
CA LEU A 121 8.74 -0.51 6.09
C LEU A 121 9.10 0.68 5.22
N LEU A 122 9.33 1.86 5.81
CA LEU A 122 9.72 3.06 5.07
C LEU A 122 11.00 2.83 4.27
N ALA A 123 12.04 2.26 4.89
CA ALA A 123 13.30 1.97 4.20
C ALA A 123 13.09 1.05 2.99
N ARG A 124 12.29 -0.01 3.16
CA ARG A 124 11.97 -0.99 2.10
C ARG A 124 11.22 -0.35 0.93
N VAL A 125 10.17 0.44 1.20
CA VAL A 125 9.40 1.07 0.12
C VAL A 125 10.13 2.24 -0.52
N THR A 126 11.06 2.88 0.19
CA THR A 126 11.97 3.88 -0.38
C THR A 126 12.87 3.24 -1.44
N THR A 127 13.48 2.09 -1.14
CA THR A 127 14.28 1.33 -2.11
C THR A 127 13.46 0.97 -3.36
N TRP A 128 12.19 0.57 -3.17
CA TRP A 128 11.27 0.33 -4.30
C TRP A 128 11.03 1.60 -5.13
N ALA A 129 10.80 2.74 -4.47
CA ALA A 129 10.54 4.00 -5.15
C ALA A 129 11.74 4.48 -5.99
N GLU A 130 12.96 4.34 -5.46
CA GLU A 130 14.21 4.66 -6.14
C GLU A 130 14.39 3.76 -7.38
N ALA A 131 14.31 2.44 -7.22
CA ALA A 131 14.42 1.48 -8.33
C ALA A 131 13.35 1.70 -9.41
N THR A 132 12.12 2.05 -9.01
CA THR A 132 11.03 2.35 -9.95
C THR A 132 11.33 3.63 -10.73
N SER A 133 11.97 4.62 -10.11
CA SER A 133 12.34 5.88 -10.75
C SER A 133 13.47 5.72 -11.77
N GLU A 134 14.33 4.73 -11.59
CA GLU A 134 15.42 4.39 -12.55
C GLU A 134 14.90 3.69 -13.81
N THR A 135 13.68 3.13 -13.77
CA THR A 135 13.07 2.44 -14.91
C THR A 135 12.05 3.35 -15.58
N PRO A 136 12.39 4.03 -16.68
CA PRO A 136 11.52 5.03 -17.29
C PRO A 136 10.19 4.45 -17.77
N ALA A 137 9.09 4.97 -17.23
CA ALA A 137 7.74 4.70 -17.70
C ALA A 137 6.89 5.95 -17.45
N PRO A 138 6.08 6.42 -18.42
CA PRO A 138 5.27 7.63 -18.24
C PRO A 138 4.29 7.52 -17.06
N CYS A 139 3.71 6.34 -16.84
CA CYS A 139 2.80 6.06 -15.74
C CYS A 139 2.99 4.63 -15.23
N VAL A 140 3.04 4.47 -13.90
CA VAL A 140 3.17 3.19 -13.19
C VAL A 140 1.99 3.06 -12.23
N TRP A 141 1.29 1.93 -12.29
CA TRP A 141 0.35 1.55 -11.23
C TRP A 141 0.99 0.53 -10.30
N ALA A 142 0.82 0.71 -9.00
CA ALA A 142 1.30 -0.22 -7.99
C ALA A 142 0.17 -0.58 -7.02
N VAL A 143 -0.32 -1.82 -7.09
CA VAL A 143 -1.33 -2.34 -6.17
C VAL A 143 -0.63 -2.83 -4.91
N THR A 144 -0.95 -2.22 -3.78
CA THR A 144 -0.26 -2.43 -2.51
C THR A 144 -1.20 -2.23 -1.33
N HIS A 145 -0.68 -1.82 -0.19
CA HIS A 145 -1.34 -1.79 1.12
C HIS A 145 -1.27 -0.41 1.76
N ALA A 146 -2.08 -0.20 2.80
CA ALA A 146 -2.22 1.10 3.45
C ALA A 146 -0.91 1.58 4.11
N GLY A 147 -0.17 0.70 4.76
CA GLY A 147 1.13 1.03 5.37
C GLY A 147 2.14 1.49 4.33
N CYS A 148 2.31 0.71 3.26
CA CYS A 148 3.20 1.07 2.15
C CYS A 148 2.87 2.43 1.53
N MET A 149 1.57 2.68 1.25
CA MET A 149 1.14 3.94 0.62
C MET A 149 1.41 5.15 1.52
N ARG A 150 1.18 5.02 2.83
CA ARG A 150 1.47 6.06 3.81
C ARG A 150 2.98 6.31 3.97
N ALA A 151 3.77 5.25 3.98
CA ALA A 151 5.23 5.34 4.05
C ALA A 151 5.81 6.00 2.78
N LEU A 152 5.33 5.64 1.60
CA LEU A 152 5.70 6.30 0.34
C LEU A 152 5.30 7.78 0.31
N ALA A 153 4.13 8.13 0.86
CA ALA A 153 3.73 9.52 1.01
C ALA A 153 4.67 10.30 1.93
N ALA A 154 5.12 9.70 3.05
CA ALA A 154 6.12 10.31 3.93
C ALA A 154 7.42 10.58 3.19
N HIS A 155 7.93 9.59 2.46
CA HIS A 155 9.16 9.68 1.68
C HIS A 155 9.09 10.79 0.62
N TRP A 156 8.10 10.71 -0.27
CA TRP A 156 8.00 11.63 -1.41
C TRP A 156 7.64 13.07 -1.03
N LEU A 157 6.83 13.26 0.01
CA LEU A 157 6.43 14.59 0.45
C LEU A 157 7.32 15.17 1.55
N GLN A 158 8.37 14.43 1.94
CA GLN A 158 9.28 14.79 3.04
C GLN A 158 8.52 15.15 4.33
N ARG A 159 7.48 14.33 4.64
CA ARG A 159 6.67 14.51 5.84
C ARG A 159 7.08 13.52 6.92
N PRO A 160 6.91 13.86 8.20
CA PRO A 160 7.12 12.90 9.28
C PRO A 160 6.26 11.65 9.07
N LEU A 161 6.86 10.46 9.17
CA LEU A 161 6.14 9.19 9.01
C LEU A 161 4.95 9.07 9.99
N ALA A 162 5.13 9.51 11.24
CA ALA A 162 4.07 9.51 12.25
C ALA A 162 2.83 10.34 11.83
N GLU A 163 3.00 11.36 11.00
CA GLU A 163 1.90 12.14 10.44
C GLU A 163 1.15 11.35 9.36
N THR A 164 1.88 10.82 8.37
CA THR A 164 1.26 10.13 7.24
C THR A 164 0.62 8.79 7.63
N LEU A 165 1.12 8.13 8.67
CA LEU A 165 0.49 6.91 9.23
C LEU A 165 -0.96 7.12 9.67
N GLN A 166 -1.37 8.35 9.97
CA GLN A 166 -2.72 8.71 10.38
C GLN A 166 -3.63 9.13 9.21
N TRP A 167 -3.10 9.24 8.00
CA TRP A 167 -3.91 9.69 6.87
C TRP A 167 -4.97 8.67 6.49
N PRO A 168 -6.23 9.11 6.24
CA PRO A 168 -7.30 8.20 5.86
C PRO A 168 -6.98 7.53 4.53
N LEU A 169 -7.32 6.24 4.44
CA LEU A 169 -7.11 5.48 3.21
C LEU A 169 -8.12 4.31 3.17
N GLN A 170 -9.08 4.38 2.26
CA GLN A 170 -10.13 3.37 2.09
C GLN A 170 -9.61 2.19 1.26
N TRP A 171 -10.30 1.04 1.29
CA TRP A 171 -10.04 -0.05 0.36
C TRP A 171 -10.34 0.39 -1.07
N GLY A 172 -9.52 -0.03 -2.03
CA GLY A 172 -9.59 0.41 -3.41
C GLY A 172 -9.32 1.90 -3.62
N ALA A 173 -8.83 2.61 -2.58
CA ALA A 173 -8.42 3.99 -2.74
C ALA A 173 -7.21 4.11 -3.66
N VAL A 174 -7.19 5.20 -4.41
CA VAL A 174 -6.10 5.55 -5.31
C VAL A 174 -5.42 6.82 -4.86
N CYS A 175 -4.08 6.85 -4.96
CA CYS A 175 -3.25 8.00 -4.63
C CYS A 175 -2.27 8.22 -5.77
N GLY A 176 -2.15 9.45 -6.27
CA GLY A 176 -1.29 9.78 -7.40
C GLY A 176 -0.15 10.71 -7.01
N PHE A 177 1.03 10.41 -7.49
CA PHE A 177 2.22 11.24 -7.32
C PHE A 177 2.88 11.48 -8.67
N ARG A 178 3.38 12.69 -8.88
CA ARG A 178 4.26 13.01 -10.01
C ARG A 178 5.68 13.05 -9.51
N VAL A 179 6.48 12.12 -10.00
CA VAL A 179 7.91 12.00 -9.69
C VAL A 179 8.70 12.50 -10.89
N GLN A 180 9.62 13.44 -10.65
CA GLN A 180 10.48 14.04 -11.68
C GLN A 180 11.93 13.97 -11.22
N PRO A 181 12.91 13.81 -12.13
CA PRO A 181 14.30 13.96 -11.79
C PRO A 181 14.56 15.36 -11.21
N ASP A 182 15.41 15.45 -10.21
CA ASP A 182 15.89 16.68 -9.59
C ASP A 182 14.81 17.61 -9.00
N ALA A 183 13.59 17.08 -8.76
CA ALA A 183 12.51 17.83 -8.14
C ALA A 183 11.80 16.99 -7.07
N LEU A 184 11.28 17.66 -6.05
CA LEU A 184 10.42 16.96 -5.07
C LEU A 184 9.17 16.44 -5.74
N PRO A 185 8.77 15.19 -5.44
CA PRO A 185 7.52 14.64 -5.94
C PRO A 185 6.30 15.46 -5.52
N VAL A 186 5.33 15.55 -6.43
CA VAL A 186 4.10 16.31 -6.22
C VAL A 186 2.94 15.35 -5.99
N LEU A 187 2.18 15.56 -4.91
CA LEU A 187 0.93 14.86 -4.68
C LEU A 187 -0.14 15.38 -5.66
N LEU A 188 -0.67 14.50 -6.50
CA LEU A 188 -1.74 14.81 -7.44
C LEU A 188 -3.12 14.64 -6.78
N PHE A 189 -3.30 13.55 -6.06
CA PHE A 189 -4.51 13.24 -5.28
C PHE A 189 -4.23 12.17 -4.23
N TRP A 190 -5.05 12.17 -3.16
CA TRP A 190 -4.98 11.21 -2.07
C TRP A 190 -6.37 10.66 -1.74
N ASN A 191 -6.48 9.34 -1.54
CA ASN A 191 -7.70 8.64 -1.10
C ASN A 191 -8.93 8.95 -1.96
N ARG A 192 -8.75 8.98 -3.28
CA ARG A 192 -9.83 9.17 -4.22
C ARG A 192 -10.63 7.89 -4.43
#